data_c6cbf396a7f334b9845635a6820d1a00
#
_entry.id   c6cbf396a7f334b9845635a6820d1a00
#
_cell.length_a   1.000
_cell.length_b   1.000
_cell.length_c   1.000
_cell.angle_alpha   90.00
_cell.angle_beta   90.00
_cell.angle_gamma   90.00
#
_symmetry.space_group_name_H-M   'P 1'
#
loop_
_entity.id
_entity.type
_entity.pdbx_description
1 polymer ?
#
loop_
_entity_poly.entity_id
_entity_poly.type
_entity_poly.pdbx_seq_one_letter_code
_entity_poly.pdbx_strand_id
1 'polypeptide(L)'
;MSGLGGLNKSPNGVVIGLVQTQLPTVATKDDLAAQTKRVCELVGKARRNQPTMDLVVFPEYSLHGLSMDTNPEIMCRMDGPEVDALRNACVENSIWGCFSIMEHNPDGMPYNTGIIFDDAGNLKLYYRKMHPWVPVEPWEPGNVGIPVCDGPNGSKLSLI
;
A
#
# COMPACT_ATOMS: atom_id res chain seq x y z
N MET A 1 -8.54 -30.66 -18.84
CA MET A 1 -8.75 -29.93 -17.53
C MET A 1 -7.60 -30.30 -16.63
N SER A 2 -6.53 -29.50 -16.62
CA SER A 2 -5.44 -29.65 -15.66
C SER A 2 -5.93 -29.08 -14.34
N GLY A 3 -6.37 -29.96 -13.43
CA GLY A 3 -6.63 -29.59 -12.07
C GLY A 3 -5.34 -29.03 -11.47
N LEU A 4 -5.30 -27.74 -11.19
CA LEU A 4 -4.40 -27.19 -10.21
C LEU A 4 -4.80 -27.86 -8.89
N GLY A 5 -4.11 -28.96 -8.55
CA GLY A 5 -4.24 -29.62 -7.26
C GLY A 5 -4.10 -28.54 -6.21
N GLY A 6 -5.08 -28.44 -5.32
CA GLY A 6 -5.10 -27.39 -4.30
C GLY A 6 -3.74 -27.31 -3.65
N LEU A 7 -3.12 -26.15 -3.76
CA LEU A 7 -1.97 -25.82 -2.94
C LEU A 7 -2.46 -25.90 -1.49
N ASN A 8 -2.18 -27.03 -0.84
CA ASN A 8 -2.44 -27.20 0.57
C ASN A 8 -1.60 -26.15 1.30
N LYS A 9 -2.23 -25.00 1.57
CA LYS A 9 -1.62 -23.94 2.36
C LYS A 9 -1.24 -24.52 3.72
N SER A 10 0.02 -24.42 4.07
CA SER A 10 0.44 -24.74 5.45
C SER A 10 -0.44 -23.93 6.42
N PRO A 11 -0.96 -24.51 7.50
CA PRO A 11 -1.79 -23.79 8.46
C PRO A 11 -1.10 -22.54 9.04
N ASN A 12 0.24 -22.51 9.02
CA ASN A 12 1.05 -21.37 9.46
C ASN A 12 1.70 -20.60 8.29
N GLY A 13 1.33 -20.94 7.04
CA GLY A 13 1.87 -20.29 5.85
C GLY A 13 1.15 -19.00 5.52
N VAL A 14 1.88 -18.00 5.04
CA VAL A 14 1.33 -16.76 4.49
C VAL A 14 1.64 -16.70 3.00
N VAL A 15 0.63 -16.50 2.18
CA VAL A 15 0.79 -16.32 0.72
C VAL A 15 0.80 -14.82 0.43
N ILE A 16 1.95 -14.33 -0.01
CA ILE A 16 2.16 -12.91 -0.34
C ILE A 16 2.22 -12.76 -1.86
N GLY A 17 1.39 -11.86 -2.41
CA GLY A 17 1.45 -11.44 -3.80
C GLY A 17 2.18 -10.10 -3.92
N LEU A 18 3.24 -10.10 -4.72
CA LEU A 18 3.97 -8.85 -5.04
C LEU A 18 3.45 -8.30 -6.36
N VAL A 19 2.99 -7.05 -6.34
CA VAL A 19 2.54 -6.35 -7.54
C VAL A 19 3.74 -5.71 -8.22
N GLN A 20 3.99 -6.10 -9.47
CA GLN A 20 4.92 -5.41 -10.34
C GLN A 20 4.11 -4.63 -11.38
N THR A 21 4.23 -3.33 -11.39
CA THR A 21 3.48 -2.44 -12.28
C THR A 21 4.34 -1.29 -12.75
N GLN A 22 3.98 -0.72 -13.90
CA GLN A 22 4.54 0.56 -14.33
C GLN A 22 4.13 1.63 -13.33
N LEU A 23 5.11 2.39 -12.83
CA LEU A 23 4.84 3.53 -11.97
C LEU A 23 4.13 4.64 -12.74
N PRO A 24 3.19 5.35 -12.11
CA PRO A 24 2.46 6.44 -12.75
C PRO A 24 3.31 7.71 -12.85
N THR A 25 2.76 8.69 -13.57
CA THR A 25 3.11 10.10 -13.38
C THR A 25 1.86 10.80 -12.88
N VAL A 26 1.90 11.30 -11.66
CA VAL A 26 0.80 12.02 -11.01
C VAL A 26 1.20 13.47 -10.85
N ALA A 27 0.44 14.38 -11.46
CA ALA A 27 0.65 15.82 -11.40
C ALA A 27 -0.60 16.58 -10.95
N THR A 28 -1.76 15.93 -11.00
CA THR A 28 -3.06 16.54 -10.67
C THR A 28 -3.86 15.63 -9.73
N LYS A 29 -4.89 16.18 -9.09
CA LYS A 29 -5.86 15.40 -8.30
C LYS A 29 -6.58 14.34 -9.13
N ASP A 30 -6.86 14.65 -10.40
CA ASP A 30 -7.52 13.69 -11.30
C ASP A 30 -6.59 12.51 -11.62
N ASP A 31 -5.29 12.76 -11.82
CA ASP A 31 -4.31 11.68 -11.99
C ASP A 31 -4.23 10.81 -10.73
N LEU A 32 -4.21 11.43 -9.54
CA LEU A 32 -4.18 10.72 -8.27
C LEU A 32 -5.43 9.85 -8.09
N ALA A 33 -6.60 10.39 -8.38
CA ALA A 33 -7.86 9.66 -8.30
C ALA A 33 -7.91 8.48 -9.30
N ALA A 34 -7.46 8.71 -10.54
CA ALA A 34 -7.38 7.67 -11.56
C ALA A 34 -6.41 6.55 -11.17
N GLN A 35 -5.24 6.91 -10.63
CA GLN A 35 -4.26 5.92 -10.17
C GLN A 35 -4.74 5.17 -8.93
N THR A 36 -5.39 5.85 -7.98
CA THR A 36 -6.02 5.19 -6.82
C THR A 36 -7.02 4.12 -7.27
N LYS A 37 -7.91 4.47 -8.20
CA LYS A 37 -8.84 3.50 -8.80
C LYS A 37 -8.11 2.32 -9.43
N ARG A 38 -7.05 2.57 -10.19
CA ARG A 38 -6.23 1.51 -10.82
C ARG A 38 -5.60 0.59 -9.77
N VAL A 39 -5.06 1.12 -8.67
CA VAL A 39 -4.48 0.33 -7.58
C VAL A 39 -5.57 -0.56 -6.94
N CYS A 40 -6.75 -0.01 -6.66
CA CYS A 40 -7.89 -0.78 -6.14
C CYS A 40 -8.33 -1.91 -7.10
N GLU A 41 -8.39 -1.64 -8.39
CA GLU A 41 -8.70 -2.66 -9.41
C GLU A 41 -7.65 -3.79 -9.44
N LEU A 42 -6.36 -3.45 -9.23
CA LEU A 42 -5.27 -4.43 -9.15
C LEU A 42 -5.38 -5.30 -7.90
N VAL A 43 -5.82 -4.77 -6.74
CA VAL A 43 -6.15 -5.58 -5.55
C VAL A 43 -7.18 -6.67 -5.91
N GLY A 44 -8.29 -6.26 -6.51
CA GLY A 44 -9.34 -7.20 -6.93
C GLY A 44 -8.85 -8.22 -7.97
N LYS A 45 -8.03 -7.78 -8.93
CA LYS A 45 -7.44 -8.68 -9.93
C LYS A 45 -6.49 -9.69 -9.29
N ALA A 46 -5.64 -9.25 -8.36
CA ALA A 46 -4.72 -10.12 -7.63
C ALA A 46 -5.50 -11.23 -6.88
N ARG A 47 -6.53 -10.85 -6.12
CA ARG A 47 -7.36 -11.79 -5.37
C ARG A 47 -8.08 -12.80 -6.27
N ARG A 48 -8.66 -12.35 -7.38
CA ARG A 48 -9.35 -13.26 -8.33
C ARG A 48 -8.40 -14.25 -9.00
N ASN A 49 -7.19 -13.82 -9.32
CA ASN A 49 -6.19 -14.67 -9.98
C ASN A 49 -5.51 -15.63 -9.00
N GLN A 50 -5.40 -15.28 -7.73
CA GLN A 50 -4.78 -16.07 -6.68
C GLN A 50 -5.67 -16.09 -5.42
N PRO A 51 -6.71 -16.94 -5.39
CA PRO A 51 -7.68 -16.97 -4.28
C PRO A 51 -7.10 -17.34 -2.91
N THR A 52 -5.92 -17.95 -2.86
CA THR A 52 -5.24 -18.31 -1.61
C THR A 52 -4.33 -17.21 -1.06
N MET A 53 -4.21 -16.08 -1.76
CA MET A 53 -3.37 -14.96 -1.33
C MET A 53 -3.91 -14.34 -0.02
N ASP A 54 -3.03 -14.11 0.93
CA ASP A 54 -3.35 -13.48 2.21
C ASP A 54 -3.08 -11.98 2.19
N LEU A 55 -1.97 -11.57 1.56
CA LEU A 55 -1.49 -10.20 1.53
C LEU A 55 -1.03 -9.84 0.12
N VAL A 56 -1.54 -8.73 -0.41
CA VAL A 56 -1.03 -8.10 -1.63
C VAL A 56 -0.15 -6.91 -1.26
N VAL A 57 1.06 -6.84 -1.86
CA VAL A 57 2.03 -5.78 -1.59
C VAL A 57 2.31 -5.01 -2.87
N PHE A 58 2.09 -3.70 -2.80
CA PHE A 58 2.41 -2.77 -3.87
C PHE A 58 3.81 -2.17 -3.66
N PRO A 59 4.52 -1.82 -4.74
CA PRO A 59 5.83 -1.20 -4.63
C PRO A 59 5.72 0.22 -4.07
N GLU A 60 6.83 0.70 -3.54
CA GLU A 60 7.01 2.12 -3.23
C GLU A 60 6.67 2.97 -4.46
N TYR A 61 6.10 4.14 -4.27
CA TYR A 61 5.65 5.03 -5.35
C TYR A 61 4.55 4.49 -6.27
N SER A 62 3.93 3.37 -5.94
CA SER A 62 2.87 2.78 -6.78
C SER A 62 1.67 3.71 -6.99
N LEU A 63 1.42 4.64 -6.08
CA LEU A 63 0.33 5.60 -6.18
C LEU A 63 0.77 6.93 -6.81
N HIS A 64 1.91 7.49 -6.42
CA HIS A 64 2.35 8.83 -6.81
C HIS A 64 3.38 8.87 -7.94
N GLY A 65 4.10 7.77 -8.18
CA GLY A 65 5.21 7.73 -9.14
C GLY A 65 6.46 8.44 -8.64
N LEU A 66 7.41 8.67 -9.53
CA LEU A 66 8.75 9.18 -9.22
C LEU A 66 8.93 10.67 -9.58
N SER A 67 7.85 11.45 -9.65
CA SER A 67 7.95 12.89 -9.97
C SER A 67 8.67 13.69 -8.89
N MET A 68 8.69 13.17 -7.66
CA MET A 68 9.17 13.90 -6.46
C MET A 68 8.46 15.25 -6.25
N ASP A 69 7.26 15.39 -6.81
CA ASP A 69 6.43 16.57 -6.63
C ASP A 69 5.87 16.60 -5.20
N THR A 70 6.05 17.73 -4.54
CA THR A 70 5.60 17.96 -3.16
C THR A 70 4.35 18.82 -3.08
N ASN A 71 3.66 19.04 -4.20
CA ASN A 71 2.43 19.81 -4.23
C ASN A 71 1.39 19.21 -3.24
N PRO A 72 0.95 19.98 -2.22
CA PRO A 72 0.01 19.47 -1.21
C PRO A 72 -1.31 18.97 -1.81
N GLU A 73 -1.69 19.45 -2.99
CA GLU A 73 -2.94 19.06 -3.64
C GLU A 73 -2.96 17.61 -4.12
N ILE A 74 -1.78 17.00 -4.35
CA ILE A 74 -1.66 15.60 -4.74
C ILE A 74 -1.17 14.70 -3.60
N MET A 75 -1.00 15.23 -2.40
CA MET A 75 -0.62 14.43 -1.23
C MET A 75 -1.85 13.79 -0.58
N CYS A 76 -1.72 12.55 -0.16
CA CYS A 76 -2.78 11.83 0.52
C CYS A 76 -2.89 12.24 1.99
N ARG A 77 -4.10 12.44 2.47
CA ARG A 77 -4.38 12.52 3.91
C ARG A 77 -4.72 11.13 4.42
N MET A 78 -4.34 10.82 5.66
CA MET A 78 -4.69 9.52 6.28
C MET A 78 -6.21 9.34 6.47
N ASP A 79 -6.95 10.44 6.56
CA ASP A 79 -8.41 10.51 6.59
C ASP A 79 -9.01 10.91 5.21
N GLY A 80 -8.25 10.75 4.14
CA GLY A 80 -8.62 11.18 2.80
C GLY A 80 -9.21 10.07 1.93
N PRO A 81 -9.80 10.46 0.78
CA PRO A 81 -10.53 9.54 -0.09
C PRO A 81 -9.65 8.44 -0.70
N GLU A 82 -8.37 8.71 -0.96
CA GLU A 82 -7.43 7.74 -1.52
C GLU A 82 -7.19 6.60 -0.53
N VAL A 83 -6.92 6.94 0.73
CA VAL A 83 -6.68 5.98 1.82
C VAL A 83 -7.94 5.18 2.12
N ASP A 84 -9.11 5.85 2.10
CA ASP A 84 -10.41 5.17 2.24
C ASP A 84 -10.67 4.18 1.09
N ALA A 85 -10.34 4.55 -0.15
CA ALA A 85 -10.49 3.67 -1.29
C ALA A 85 -9.58 2.42 -1.20
N LEU A 86 -8.32 2.60 -0.78
CA LEU A 86 -7.39 1.49 -0.57
C LEU A 86 -7.87 0.54 0.55
N ARG A 87 -8.36 1.09 1.65
CA ARG A 87 -9.00 0.34 2.75
C ARG A 87 -10.20 -0.48 2.25
N ASN A 88 -11.10 0.18 1.53
CA ASN A 88 -12.31 -0.47 1.00
C ASN A 88 -11.96 -1.57 0.00
N ALA A 89 -10.94 -1.39 -0.82
CA ALA A 89 -10.46 -2.43 -1.73
C ALA A 89 -10.00 -3.70 -0.99
N CYS A 90 -9.38 -3.56 0.19
CA CYS A 90 -9.04 -4.70 1.05
C CYS A 90 -10.28 -5.41 1.56
N VAL A 91 -11.27 -4.67 2.07
CA VAL A 91 -12.53 -5.21 2.60
C VAL A 91 -13.32 -5.94 1.51
N GLU A 92 -13.56 -5.27 0.38
CA GLU A 92 -14.35 -5.81 -0.73
C GLU A 92 -13.76 -7.10 -1.33
N ASN A 93 -12.44 -7.24 -1.26
CA ASN A 93 -11.75 -8.41 -1.79
C ASN A 93 -11.32 -9.40 -0.70
N SER A 94 -11.64 -9.16 0.57
CA SER A 94 -11.27 -10.01 1.71
C SER A 94 -9.77 -10.37 1.68
N ILE A 95 -8.91 -9.36 1.60
CA ILE A 95 -7.45 -9.52 1.48
C ILE A 95 -6.71 -8.41 2.23
N TRP A 96 -5.60 -8.74 2.84
CA TRP A 96 -4.70 -7.74 3.39
C TRP A 96 -3.99 -6.98 2.25
N GLY A 97 -3.78 -5.68 2.42
CA GLY A 97 -3.09 -4.84 1.44
C GLY A 97 -2.00 -3.98 2.07
N CYS A 98 -0.83 -3.96 1.42
CA CYS A 98 0.28 -3.08 1.76
C CYS A 98 0.49 -2.06 0.65
N PHE A 99 0.43 -0.78 0.98
CA PHE A 99 0.48 0.33 0.04
C PHE A 99 1.51 1.38 0.46
N SER A 100 2.02 2.12 -0.52
CA SER A 100 2.86 3.31 -0.33
C SER A 100 2.10 4.55 -0.80
N ILE A 101 2.08 5.58 0.03
CA ILE A 101 1.49 6.88 -0.26
C ILE A 101 2.49 8.00 0.05
N MET A 102 2.37 9.13 -0.64
CA MET A 102 2.98 10.38 -0.21
C MET A 102 1.98 11.09 0.69
N GLU A 103 2.29 11.15 1.97
CA GLU A 103 1.39 11.63 3.01
C GLU A 103 1.51 13.14 3.19
N HIS A 104 0.38 13.83 3.21
CA HIS A 104 0.32 15.25 3.51
C HIS A 104 0.82 15.54 4.93
N ASN A 105 1.77 16.46 5.03
CA ASN A 105 2.26 17.00 6.30
C ASN A 105 1.90 18.50 6.36
N PRO A 106 1.02 18.92 7.25
CA PRO A 106 0.61 20.33 7.34
C PRO A 106 1.73 21.26 7.84
N ASP A 107 2.73 20.71 8.52
CA ASP A 107 3.77 21.47 9.21
C ASP A 107 5.12 21.45 8.49
N GLY A 108 5.25 20.74 7.35
CA GLY A 108 6.51 20.58 6.65
C GLY A 108 6.42 19.86 5.32
N MET A 109 7.52 19.24 4.92
CA MET A 109 7.57 18.43 3.71
C MET A 109 6.74 17.14 3.89
N PRO A 110 6.11 16.62 2.82
CA PRO A 110 5.35 15.37 2.88
C PRO A 110 6.20 14.20 3.38
N TYR A 111 5.54 13.16 3.91
CA TYR A 111 6.20 11.90 4.26
C TYR A 111 6.01 10.85 3.17
N ASN A 112 7.03 10.01 2.98
CA ASN A 112 6.89 8.76 2.27
C ASN A 112 6.38 7.70 3.27
N THR A 113 5.13 7.27 3.11
CA THR A 113 4.41 6.49 4.11
C THR A 113 3.98 5.13 3.57
N GLY A 114 4.29 4.08 4.32
CA GLY A 114 3.78 2.72 4.10
C GLY A 114 2.63 2.42 5.06
N ILE A 115 1.54 1.85 4.53
CA ILE A 115 0.36 1.47 5.30
C ILE A 115 -0.05 0.03 5.00
N ILE A 116 -0.52 -0.69 6.03
CA ILE A 116 -1.10 -2.01 5.86
C ILE A 116 -2.51 -2.02 6.45
N PHE A 117 -3.48 -2.42 5.62
CA PHE A 117 -4.84 -2.73 6.06
C PHE A 117 -5.07 -4.23 6.10
N ASP A 118 -5.86 -4.70 7.09
CA ASP A 118 -6.37 -6.05 7.09
C ASP A 118 -7.63 -6.20 6.19
N ASP A 119 -8.14 -7.41 6.08
CA ASP A 119 -9.33 -7.75 5.29
C ASP A 119 -10.65 -7.24 5.89
N ALA A 120 -10.61 -6.72 7.12
CA ALA A 120 -11.72 -6.00 7.76
C ALA A 120 -11.58 -4.47 7.64
N GLY A 121 -10.52 -3.97 7.01
CA GLY A 121 -10.25 -2.54 6.82
C GLY A 121 -9.60 -1.85 8.02
N ASN A 122 -9.10 -2.61 9.00
CA ASN A 122 -8.36 -2.00 10.10
C ASN A 122 -6.95 -1.64 9.66
N LEU A 123 -6.50 -0.44 10.01
CA LEU A 123 -5.09 -0.05 9.85
C LEU A 123 -4.23 -0.84 10.84
N LYS A 124 -3.44 -1.77 10.32
CA LYS A 124 -2.58 -2.67 11.12
C LYS A 124 -1.17 -2.16 11.29
N LEU A 125 -0.68 -1.43 10.29
CA LEU A 125 0.66 -0.87 10.31
C LEU A 125 0.66 0.48 9.61
N TYR A 126 1.36 1.41 10.22
CA TYR A 126 1.61 2.76 9.72
C TYR A 126 3.07 3.10 9.95
N TYR A 127 3.79 3.37 8.87
CA TYR A 127 5.23 3.63 8.88
C TYR A 127 5.54 4.82 7.98
N ARG A 128 6.29 5.78 8.48
CA ARG A 128 6.91 6.86 7.71
C ARG A 128 8.37 6.54 7.48
N LYS A 129 8.83 6.54 6.23
CA LYS A 129 10.22 6.25 5.86
C LYS A 129 11.19 7.13 6.66
N MET A 130 11.99 6.49 7.53
CA MET A 130 12.88 7.21 8.46
C MET A 130 14.08 7.83 7.77
N HIS A 131 14.54 7.22 6.67
CA HIS A 131 15.74 7.63 5.94
C HIS A 131 15.42 7.84 4.46
N PRO A 132 14.81 9.00 4.08
CA PRO A 132 14.67 9.37 2.68
C PRO A 132 16.05 9.43 1.99
N TRP A 133 16.07 9.12 0.70
CA TRP A 133 17.32 9.15 -0.09
C TRP A 133 17.70 10.59 -0.45
N VAL A 134 18.41 11.25 0.44
CA VAL A 134 18.90 12.62 0.26
C VAL A 134 20.06 12.62 -0.74
N PRO A 135 20.15 13.57 -1.69
CA PRO A 135 19.27 14.72 -1.91
C PRO A 135 18.13 14.49 -2.93
N VAL A 136 17.88 13.25 -3.31
CA VAL A 136 16.93 12.92 -4.40
C VAL A 136 15.48 13.00 -3.94
N GLU A 137 15.20 12.44 -2.77
CA GLU A 137 13.85 12.44 -2.18
C GLU A 137 13.65 13.68 -1.31
N PRO A 138 12.57 14.47 -1.57
CA PRO A 138 12.30 15.69 -0.82
C PRO A 138 11.47 15.45 0.46
N TRP A 139 11.28 14.19 0.85
CA TRP A 139 10.38 13.80 1.93
C TRP A 139 10.96 14.11 3.30
N GLU A 140 10.07 14.48 4.23
CA GLU A 140 10.41 14.61 5.65
C GLU A 140 10.82 13.25 6.23
N PRO A 141 11.91 13.17 7.00
CA PRO A 141 12.24 11.95 7.74
C PRO A 141 11.13 11.48 8.66
N GLY A 142 10.82 10.20 8.63
CA GLY A 142 9.77 9.60 9.44
C GLY A 142 10.05 9.68 10.94
N ASN A 143 8.99 9.84 11.71
CA ASN A 143 9.04 10.11 13.16
C ASN A 143 8.23 9.10 14.00
N VAL A 144 7.76 7.99 13.41
CA VAL A 144 6.93 6.99 14.10
C VAL A 144 7.70 5.70 14.45
N GLY A 145 9.01 5.67 14.20
CA GLY A 145 9.84 4.49 14.43
C GLY A 145 9.57 3.36 13.45
N ILE A 146 9.97 2.13 13.82
CA ILE A 146 9.78 0.91 13.03
C ILE A 146 8.70 0.06 13.72
N PRO A 147 7.43 0.16 13.27
CA PRO A 147 6.33 -0.58 13.89
C PRO A 147 6.34 -2.06 13.49
N VAL A 148 5.81 -2.89 14.37
CA VAL A 148 5.52 -4.31 14.10
C VAL A 148 4.05 -4.57 14.41
N CYS A 149 3.36 -5.29 13.55
CA CYS A 149 1.98 -5.69 13.79
C CYS A 149 1.77 -7.20 13.63
N ASP A 150 0.67 -7.69 14.16
CA ASP A 150 0.18 -9.03 13.86
C ASP A 150 -0.40 -9.04 12.45
N GLY A 151 0.10 -9.96 11.63
CA GLY A 151 -0.31 -10.19 10.26
C GLY A 151 -1.21 -11.41 10.12
N PRO A 152 -1.56 -11.80 8.86
CA PRO A 152 -2.39 -12.97 8.60
C PRO A 152 -1.73 -14.25 9.13
N ASN A 153 -2.57 -15.20 9.58
CA ASN A 153 -2.15 -16.54 10.05
C ASN A 153 -1.08 -16.51 11.18
N GLY A 154 -1.13 -15.51 12.06
CA GLY A 154 -0.20 -15.38 13.19
C GLY A 154 1.21 -14.90 12.80
N SER A 155 1.40 -14.40 11.59
CA SER A 155 2.67 -13.79 11.17
C SER A 155 2.90 -12.45 11.87
N LYS A 156 4.15 -11.99 11.83
CA LYS A 156 4.53 -10.62 12.23
C LYS A 156 4.96 -9.86 10.98
N LEU A 157 4.48 -8.65 10.84
CA LEU A 157 4.79 -7.76 9.71
C LEU A 157 5.44 -6.49 10.21
N SER A 158 6.40 -5.99 9.43
CA SER A 158 7.04 -4.69 9.62
C SER A 158 7.37 -4.07 8.26
N LEU A 159 7.55 -2.76 8.23
CA LEU A 159 8.06 -1.99 7.09
C LEU A 159 9.29 -1.21 7.52
N ILE A 160 10.25 -1.08 6.59
CA ILE A 160 11.49 -0.29 6.76
C ILE A 160 11.77 0.52 5.49
#